data_e374de823e260f566aed936b35421b5c
#
_entry.id   e374de823e260f566aed936b35421b5c
#
_cell.length_a   1.000
_cell.length_b   1.000
_cell.length_c   1.000
_cell.angle_alpha   90.00
_cell.angle_beta   90.00
_cell.angle_gamma   90.00
#
_symmetry.space_group_name_H-M   'P 1'
#
loop_
_entity.id
_entity.type
_entity.pdbx_description
1 polymer ?
#
loop_
_entity_poly.entity_id
_entity_poly.type
_entity_poly.pdbx_seq_one_letter_code
_entity_poly.pdbx_strand_id
1 'polypeptide(L)'
;MIHPADVPLGLYLNHKSPVHRLPTAPKLIIVIAFLLLTGILVDTWLGGAIALAIVTLAYAVAKVPPMVAFRQLRGAVVILALLSLLLWWRAGGEQALTTFLALLAAIAAAILLTLTTRVSDIVDTLTTAMQPFARFGLPVDTIALALSLTLRMIPLQVMAAAEVLEARKARGAAGSIIAFGVPVVIRTINRSKAMGDSLIARGEGE
;
A
#
# COMPACT_ATOMS: atom_id res chain seq x y z
N MET A 1 -12.30 18.88 13.76
CA MET A 1 -11.15 18.09 14.36
C MET A 1 -11.12 16.74 13.69
N ILE A 2 -10.02 16.38 13.06
CA ILE A 2 -9.83 15.05 12.45
C ILE A 2 -9.48 14.09 13.59
N HIS A 3 -10.29 13.03 13.78
CA HIS A 3 -10.00 12.02 14.80
C HIS A 3 -8.88 11.07 14.28
N PRO A 4 -7.97 10.56 15.12
CA PRO A 4 -6.91 9.63 14.68
C PRO A 4 -7.46 8.38 13.98
N ALA A 5 -8.68 7.96 14.35
CA ALA A 5 -9.38 6.83 13.74
C ALA A 5 -9.90 7.14 12.32
N ASP A 6 -10.01 8.40 11.94
CA ASP A 6 -10.53 8.84 10.64
C ASP A 6 -9.44 8.96 9.57
N VAL A 7 -8.16 8.79 9.95
CA VAL A 7 -7.04 8.79 9.01
C VAL A 7 -6.87 7.38 8.45
N PRO A 8 -7.34 7.11 7.21
CA PRO A 8 -7.19 5.78 6.61
C PRO A 8 -5.70 5.52 6.34
N LEU A 9 -5.11 4.55 7.03
CA LEU A 9 -3.76 4.03 6.76
C LEU A 9 -3.67 3.26 5.44
N GLY A 10 -4.73 3.26 4.64
CA GLY A 10 -4.84 2.60 3.34
C GLY A 10 -6.29 2.52 2.87
N LEU A 11 -6.49 2.09 1.63
CA LEU A 11 -7.82 1.92 1.02
C LEU A 11 -8.51 0.60 1.45
N TYR A 12 -8.27 0.15 2.68
CA TYR A 12 -8.86 -1.08 3.19
C TYR A 12 -10.39 -0.97 3.29
N LEU A 13 -11.09 -1.87 2.60
CA LEU A 13 -12.54 -2.01 2.70
C LEU A 13 -12.89 -3.03 3.78
N ASN A 14 -13.50 -2.58 4.88
CA ASN A 14 -13.93 -3.45 5.96
C ASN A 14 -15.19 -4.24 5.56
N HIS A 15 -15.05 -5.15 4.59
CA HIS A 15 -16.13 -6.05 4.16
C HIS A 15 -15.88 -7.47 4.67
N LYS A 16 -16.92 -8.11 5.19
CA LYS A 16 -16.88 -9.52 5.60
C LYS A 16 -16.99 -10.42 4.36
N SER A 17 -15.85 -10.77 3.74
CA SER A 17 -15.80 -11.76 2.67
C SER A 17 -14.85 -12.93 3.03
N PRO A 18 -14.96 -14.08 2.36
CA PRO A 18 -14.05 -15.22 2.57
C PRO A 18 -12.58 -14.82 2.38
N VAL A 19 -12.30 -13.94 1.42
CA VAL A 19 -10.94 -13.43 1.14
C VAL A 19 -10.40 -12.61 2.30
N HIS A 20 -11.24 -11.85 3.04
CA HIS A 20 -10.80 -11.08 4.20
C HIS A 20 -10.45 -11.97 5.41
N ARG A 21 -10.98 -13.19 5.48
CA ARG A 21 -10.71 -14.14 6.57
C ARG A 21 -9.42 -14.95 6.39
N LEU A 22 -8.89 -14.97 5.18
CA LEU A 22 -7.61 -15.64 4.92
C LEU A 22 -6.48 -14.89 5.64
N PRO A 23 -5.54 -15.59 6.30
CA PRO A 23 -4.37 -14.97 6.89
C PRO A 23 -3.56 -14.24 5.82
N THR A 24 -2.87 -13.18 6.21
CA THR A 24 -2.18 -12.27 5.28
C THR A 24 -1.04 -12.94 4.54
N ALA A 25 -0.31 -13.86 5.20
CA ALA A 25 0.82 -14.58 4.61
C ALA A 25 0.44 -15.33 3.30
N PRO A 26 -0.56 -16.24 3.27
CA PRO A 26 -0.92 -16.93 2.03
C PRO A 26 -1.48 -15.98 0.96
N LYS A 27 -2.18 -14.90 1.33
CA LYS A 27 -2.60 -13.90 0.33
C LYS A 27 -1.42 -13.25 -0.37
N LEU A 28 -0.41 -12.82 0.40
CA LEU A 28 0.80 -12.24 -0.16
C LEU A 28 1.50 -13.22 -1.10
N ILE A 29 1.65 -14.48 -0.67
CA ILE A 29 2.29 -15.53 -1.47
C ILE A 29 1.51 -15.76 -2.78
N ILE A 30 0.17 -15.88 -2.70
CA ILE A 30 -0.68 -16.09 -3.88
C ILE A 30 -0.57 -14.92 -4.85
N VAL A 31 -0.62 -13.68 -4.36
CA VAL A 31 -0.52 -12.50 -5.24
C VAL A 31 0.88 -12.39 -5.84
N ILE A 32 1.94 -12.60 -5.06
CA ILE A 32 3.32 -12.58 -5.58
C ILE A 32 3.52 -13.69 -6.63
N ALA A 33 3.07 -14.91 -6.33
CA ALA A 33 3.14 -16.02 -7.28
C ALA A 33 2.34 -15.71 -8.56
N PHE A 34 1.14 -15.15 -8.43
CA PHE A 34 0.34 -14.73 -9.57
C PHE A 34 1.05 -13.67 -10.43
N LEU A 35 1.66 -12.65 -9.79
CA LEU A 35 2.41 -11.61 -10.50
C LEU A 35 3.61 -12.19 -11.25
N LEU A 36 4.37 -13.08 -10.61
CA LEU A 36 5.53 -13.73 -11.23
C LEU A 36 5.10 -14.64 -12.38
N LEU A 37 4.08 -15.48 -12.18
CA LEU A 37 3.55 -16.36 -13.23
C LEU A 37 2.99 -15.57 -14.41
N THR A 38 2.28 -14.49 -14.15
CA THR A 38 1.77 -13.61 -15.22
C THR A 38 2.91 -12.98 -16.01
N GLY A 39 3.98 -12.54 -15.34
CA GLY A 39 5.14 -11.94 -16.01
C GLY A 39 6.02 -12.92 -16.81
N ILE A 40 6.02 -14.20 -16.43
CA ILE A 40 6.88 -15.22 -17.05
C ILE A 40 6.13 -16.05 -18.11
N LEU A 41 4.84 -16.37 -17.88
CA LEU A 41 4.09 -17.35 -18.68
C LEU A 41 3.13 -16.71 -19.69
N VAL A 42 2.84 -15.42 -19.57
CA VAL A 42 1.88 -14.76 -20.45
C VAL A 42 2.57 -14.19 -21.68
N ASP A 43 2.73 -15.04 -22.70
CA ASP A 43 3.27 -14.66 -24.02
C ASP A 43 2.20 -14.45 -25.08
N THR A 44 0.94 -14.77 -24.78
CA THR A 44 -0.19 -14.69 -25.70
C THR A 44 -1.34 -13.86 -25.12
N TRP A 45 -2.13 -13.25 -25.99
CA TRP A 45 -3.31 -12.49 -25.58
C TRP A 45 -4.34 -13.36 -24.83
N LEU A 46 -4.43 -14.65 -25.15
CA LEU A 46 -5.28 -15.62 -24.44
C LEU A 46 -4.81 -15.80 -22.98
N GLY A 47 -3.50 -15.92 -22.77
CA GLY A 47 -2.93 -15.99 -21.40
C GLY A 47 -3.25 -14.75 -20.59
N GLY A 48 -3.13 -13.56 -21.18
CA GLY A 48 -3.51 -12.30 -20.55
C GLY A 48 -5.00 -12.21 -20.22
N ALA A 49 -5.86 -12.69 -21.13
CA ALA A 49 -7.31 -12.75 -20.89
C ALA A 49 -7.68 -13.71 -19.75
N ILE A 50 -7.03 -14.88 -19.67
CA ILE A 50 -7.21 -15.82 -18.56
C ILE A 50 -6.76 -15.21 -17.25
N ALA A 51 -5.59 -14.57 -17.21
CA ALA A 51 -5.09 -13.89 -16.01
C ALA A 51 -6.08 -12.81 -15.53
N LEU A 52 -6.61 -12.00 -16.45
CA LEU A 52 -7.62 -10.98 -16.12
C LEU A 52 -8.93 -11.60 -15.63
N ALA A 53 -9.38 -12.71 -16.22
CA ALA A 53 -10.58 -13.44 -15.79
C ALA A 53 -10.41 -13.99 -14.34
N ILE A 54 -9.24 -14.56 -14.01
CA ILE A 54 -8.92 -15.04 -12.66
C ILE A 54 -9.02 -13.90 -11.64
N VAL A 55 -8.43 -12.75 -11.95
CA VAL A 55 -8.48 -11.57 -11.05
C VAL A 55 -9.90 -11.04 -10.92
N THR A 56 -10.66 -10.97 -12.01
CA THR A 56 -12.08 -10.54 -11.99
C THR A 56 -12.90 -11.46 -11.10
N LEU A 57 -12.69 -12.77 -11.19
CA LEU A 57 -13.32 -13.75 -10.29
C LEU A 57 -12.91 -13.53 -8.82
N ALA A 58 -11.64 -13.24 -8.57
CA ALA A 58 -11.17 -12.92 -7.22
C ALA A 58 -11.83 -11.66 -6.65
N TYR A 59 -12.08 -10.62 -7.47
CA TYR A 59 -12.86 -9.44 -7.09
C TYR A 59 -14.31 -9.80 -6.73
N ALA A 60 -14.94 -10.68 -7.49
CA ALA A 60 -16.30 -11.15 -7.21
C ALA A 60 -16.37 -11.92 -5.89
N VAL A 61 -15.41 -12.83 -5.62
CA VAL A 61 -15.32 -13.57 -4.35
C VAL A 61 -15.00 -12.64 -3.17
N ALA A 62 -14.17 -11.63 -3.38
CA ALA A 62 -13.86 -10.60 -2.39
C ALA A 62 -15.04 -9.66 -2.11
N LYS A 63 -16.11 -9.71 -2.92
CA LYS A 63 -17.31 -8.85 -2.83
C LYS A 63 -16.94 -7.35 -2.86
N VAL A 64 -15.91 -6.99 -3.62
CA VAL A 64 -15.50 -5.59 -3.79
C VAL A 64 -16.51 -4.90 -4.70
N PRO A 65 -17.07 -3.73 -4.32
CA PRO A 65 -17.99 -2.98 -5.17
C PRO A 65 -17.32 -2.62 -6.51
N PRO A 66 -17.96 -2.92 -7.66
CA PRO A 66 -17.34 -2.70 -8.98
C PRO A 66 -17.00 -1.23 -9.23
N MET A 67 -17.76 -0.30 -8.65
CA MET A 67 -17.49 1.13 -8.76
C MET A 67 -16.16 1.53 -8.10
N VAL A 68 -15.78 0.89 -6.98
CA VAL A 68 -14.50 1.15 -6.31
C VAL A 68 -13.35 0.60 -7.14
N ALA A 69 -13.49 -0.64 -7.63
CA ALA A 69 -12.51 -1.25 -8.53
C ALA A 69 -12.28 -0.40 -9.79
N PHE A 70 -13.37 0.02 -10.47
CA PHE A 70 -13.29 0.84 -11.66
C PHE A 70 -12.62 2.20 -11.39
N ARG A 71 -12.98 2.87 -10.28
CA ARG A 71 -12.40 4.18 -9.94
C ARG A 71 -10.88 4.10 -9.70
N GLN A 72 -10.39 2.98 -9.18
CA GLN A 72 -8.96 2.77 -8.95
C GLN A 72 -8.22 2.35 -10.22
N LEU A 73 -8.85 1.51 -11.05
CA LEU A 73 -8.25 1.01 -12.28
C LEU A 73 -8.25 2.05 -13.40
N ARG A 74 -9.17 3.03 -13.40
CA ARG A 74 -9.30 3.99 -14.52
C ARG A 74 -8.00 4.71 -14.85
N GLY A 75 -7.20 5.10 -13.85
CA GLY A 75 -5.91 5.76 -14.06
C GLY A 75 -4.89 4.83 -14.70
N ALA A 76 -4.83 3.60 -14.21
CA ALA A 76 -3.97 2.56 -14.79
C ALA A 76 -4.39 2.22 -16.24
N VAL A 77 -5.68 2.08 -16.49
CA VAL A 77 -6.21 1.79 -17.85
C VAL A 77 -5.79 2.87 -18.85
N VAL A 78 -5.87 4.15 -18.50
CA VAL A 78 -5.45 5.24 -19.40
C VAL A 78 -3.97 5.15 -19.72
N ILE A 79 -3.12 4.95 -18.71
CA ILE A 79 -1.66 4.84 -18.91
C ILE A 79 -1.31 3.59 -19.72
N LEU A 80 -1.95 2.46 -19.41
CA LEU A 80 -1.74 1.20 -20.14
C LEU A 80 -2.24 1.28 -21.58
N ALA A 81 -3.36 1.96 -21.84
CA ALA A 81 -3.87 2.17 -23.18
C ALA A 81 -2.89 2.99 -24.04
N LEU A 82 -2.31 4.05 -23.46
CA LEU A 82 -1.25 4.84 -24.11
C LEU A 82 -0.01 4.00 -24.41
N LEU A 83 0.44 3.21 -23.45
CA LEU A 83 1.58 2.31 -23.61
C LEU A 83 1.30 1.27 -24.71
N SER A 84 0.12 0.66 -24.70
CA SER A 84 -0.28 -0.34 -25.71
C SER A 84 -0.41 0.24 -27.10
N LEU A 85 -0.87 1.49 -27.23
CA LEU A 85 -0.90 2.19 -28.50
C LEU A 85 0.51 2.41 -29.06
N LEU A 86 1.48 2.73 -28.20
CA LEU A 86 2.88 2.86 -28.60
C LEU A 86 3.50 1.51 -29.00
N LEU A 87 3.17 0.44 -28.24
CA LEU A 87 3.61 -0.92 -28.55
C LEU A 87 3.01 -1.44 -29.87
N TRP A 88 1.77 -1.09 -30.15
CA TRP A 88 1.13 -1.47 -31.43
C TRP A 88 1.93 -1.00 -32.63
N TRP A 89 2.44 0.21 -32.57
CA TRP A 89 3.27 0.76 -33.65
C TRP A 89 4.65 0.08 -33.76
N ARG A 90 5.20 -0.42 -32.66
CA ARG A 90 6.55 -1.01 -32.63
C ARG A 90 6.58 -2.53 -32.78
N ALA A 91 5.67 -3.22 -32.13
CA ALA A 91 5.71 -4.68 -31.95
C ALA A 91 4.48 -5.42 -32.49
N GLY A 92 3.51 -4.67 -33.04
CA GLY A 92 2.27 -5.24 -33.57
C GLY A 92 1.15 -5.35 -32.55
N GLY A 93 -0.08 -5.58 -33.06
CA GLY A 93 -1.30 -5.53 -32.25
C GLY A 93 -1.41 -6.66 -31.24
N GLU A 94 -0.92 -7.86 -31.57
CA GLU A 94 -0.99 -9.01 -30.67
C GLU A 94 -0.16 -8.80 -29.41
N GLN A 95 1.06 -8.30 -29.54
CA GLN A 95 1.95 -8.03 -28.42
C GLN A 95 1.46 -6.86 -27.57
N ALA A 96 0.89 -5.83 -28.20
CA ALA A 96 0.27 -4.72 -27.50
C ALA A 96 -0.91 -5.17 -26.64
N LEU A 97 -1.77 -6.03 -27.19
CA LEU A 97 -2.93 -6.57 -26.46
C LEU A 97 -2.51 -7.50 -25.32
N THR A 98 -1.53 -8.37 -25.55
CA THR A 98 -0.96 -9.27 -24.52
C THR A 98 -0.42 -8.48 -23.34
N THR A 99 0.42 -7.47 -23.61
CA THR A 99 1.01 -6.62 -22.58
C THR A 99 -0.05 -5.82 -21.82
N PHE A 100 -1.05 -5.28 -22.53
CA PHE A 100 -2.16 -4.57 -21.90
C PHE A 100 -2.92 -5.43 -20.91
N LEU A 101 -3.34 -6.64 -21.34
CA LEU A 101 -4.11 -7.56 -20.50
C LEU A 101 -3.30 -8.08 -19.31
N ALA A 102 -2.04 -8.44 -19.54
CA ALA A 102 -1.15 -8.94 -18.47
C ALA A 102 -0.89 -7.87 -17.39
N LEU A 103 -0.53 -6.65 -17.80
CA LEU A 103 -0.29 -5.55 -16.87
C LEU A 103 -1.57 -5.10 -16.15
N LEU A 104 -2.71 -5.08 -16.85
CA LEU A 104 -4.00 -4.76 -16.25
C LEU A 104 -4.37 -5.81 -15.18
N ALA A 105 -4.18 -7.09 -15.46
CA ALA A 105 -4.40 -8.17 -14.50
C ALA A 105 -3.46 -8.04 -13.29
N ALA A 106 -2.18 -7.75 -13.52
CA ALA A 106 -1.19 -7.55 -12.45
C ALA A 106 -1.55 -6.37 -11.54
N ILE A 107 -1.88 -5.20 -12.11
CA ILE A 107 -2.28 -4.02 -11.34
C ILE A 107 -3.58 -4.28 -10.59
N ALA A 108 -4.56 -4.94 -11.23
CA ALA A 108 -5.82 -5.28 -10.58
C ALA A 108 -5.59 -6.24 -9.40
N ALA A 109 -4.71 -7.23 -9.51
CA ALA A 109 -4.36 -8.13 -8.41
C ALA A 109 -3.69 -7.38 -7.24
N ALA A 110 -2.77 -6.46 -7.52
CA ALA A 110 -2.13 -5.63 -6.51
C ALA A 110 -3.13 -4.71 -5.78
N ILE A 111 -4.06 -4.10 -6.52
CA ILE A 111 -5.13 -3.28 -5.93
C ILE A 111 -6.05 -4.14 -5.06
N LEU A 112 -6.41 -5.35 -5.50
CA LEU A 112 -7.22 -6.27 -4.73
C LEU A 112 -6.56 -6.62 -3.39
N LEU A 113 -5.25 -6.86 -3.38
CA LEU A 113 -4.49 -7.09 -2.15
C LEU A 113 -4.58 -5.89 -1.21
N THR A 114 -4.39 -4.67 -1.72
CA THR A 114 -4.47 -3.44 -0.95
C THR A 114 -5.87 -3.19 -0.36
N LEU A 115 -6.93 -3.55 -1.10
CA LEU A 115 -8.32 -3.42 -0.65
C LEU A 115 -8.72 -4.46 0.40
N THR A 116 -8.08 -5.64 0.39
CA THR A 116 -8.44 -6.77 1.24
C THR A 116 -7.49 -7.00 2.42
N THR A 117 -6.39 -6.25 2.51
CA THR A 117 -5.36 -6.46 3.53
C THR A 117 -4.96 -5.14 4.17
N ARG A 118 -4.89 -5.09 5.49
CA ARG A 118 -4.44 -3.90 6.23
C ARG A 118 -2.93 -3.79 6.15
N VAL A 119 -2.43 -2.57 6.15
CA VAL A 119 -0.97 -2.31 6.16
C VAL A 119 -0.31 -2.91 7.40
N SER A 120 -0.95 -2.82 8.58
CA SER A 120 -0.48 -3.46 9.81
C SER A 120 -0.28 -4.96 9.64
N ASP A 121 -1.27 -5.66 9.03
CA ASP A 121 -1.22 -7.11 8.86
C ASP A 121 -0.12 -7.53 7.88
N ILE A 122 0.19 -6.69 6.88
CA ILE A 122 1.32 -6.90 5.97
C ILE A 122 2.64 -6.78 6.73
N VAL A 123 2.78 -5.75 7.57
CA VAL A 123 3.99 -5.53 8.37
C VAL A 123 4.19 -6.66 9.39
N ASP A 124 3.13 -7.09 10.09
CA ASP A 124 3.20 -8.21 11.03
C ASP A 124 3.57 -9.52 10.32
N THR A 125 3.06 -9.73 9.11
CA THR A 125 3.43 -10.90 8.30
C THR A 125 4.90 -10.84 7.86
N LEU A 126 5.37 -9.66 7.45
CA LEU A 126 6.75 -9.45 7.03
C LEU A 126 7.72 -9.67 8.19
N THR A 127 7.44 -9.10 9.37
CA THR A 127 8.26 -9.29 10.57
C THR A 127 8.30 -10.75 11.01
N THR A 128 7.18 -11.46 10.95
CA THR A 128 7.13 -12.90 11.21
C THR A 128 7.97 -13.69 10.20
N ALA A 129 7.89 -13.34 8.92
CA ALA A 129 8.69 -13.98 7.87
C ALA A 129 10.20 -13.71 8.01
N MET A 130 10.57 -12.61 8.69
CA MET A 130 11.97 -12.29 8.98
C MET A 130 12.52 -13.02 10.21
N GLN A 131 11.69 -13.59 11.09
CA GLN A 131 12.14 -14.28 12.31
C GLN A 131 13.22 -15.35 12.08
N PRO A 132 13.14 -16.24 11.04
CA PRO A 132 14.20 -17.22 10.80
C PRO A 132 15.58 -16.58 10.51
N PHE A 133 15.59 -15.33 10.02
CA PHE A 133 16.83 -14.60 9.73
C PHE A 133 17.48 -13.99 10.98
N ALA A 134 16.80 -13.97 12.12
CA ALA A 134 17.39 -13.57 13.41
C ALA A 134 18.61 -14.46 13.75
N ARG A 135 18.61 -15.73 13.31
CA ARG A 135 19.74 -16.65 13.47
C ARG A 135 21.01 -16.20 12.74
N PHE A 136 20.87 -15.34 11.73
CA PHE A 136 21.99 -14.77 10.96
C PHE A 136 22.44 -13.40 11.49
N GLY A 137 21.98 -13.01 12.69
CA GLY A 137 22.38 -11.74 13.33
C GLY A 137 21.52 -10.53 12.93
N LEU A 138 20.40 -10.73 12.21
CA LEU A 138 19.47 -9.64 11.93
C LEU A 138 18.69 -9.27 13.19
N PRO A 139 18.65 -7.98 13.59
CA PRO A 139 17.90 -7.52 14.75
C PRO A 139 16.40 -7.40 14.44
N VAL A 140 15.73 -8.56 14.24
CA VAL A 140 14.32 -8.63 13.79
C VAL A 140 13.39 -7.93 14.77
N ASP A 141 13.64 -8.04 16.08
CA ASP A 141 12.81 -7.42 17.12
C ASP A 141 12.89 -5.89 17.05
N THR A 142 14.08 -5.34 16.84
CA THR A 142 14.29 -3.89 16.67
C THR A 142 13.60 -3.39 15.39
N ILE A 143 13.68 -4.15 14.30
CA ILE A 143 12.98 -3.81 13.04
C ILE A 143 11.47 -3.86 13.25
N ALA A 144 10.94 -4.88 13.91
CA ALA A 144 9.53 -5.02 14.23
C ALA A 144 9.03 -3.86 15.08
N LEU A 145 9.79 -3.49 16.12
CA LEU A 145 9.49 -2.33 16.96
C LEU A 145 9.47 -1.04 16.14
N ALA A 146 10.49 -0.78 15.34
CA ALA A 146 10.58 0.41 14.50
C ALA A 146 9.41 0.52 13.51
N LEU A 147 9.03 -0.57 12.86
CA LEU A 147 7.90 -0.62 11.93
C LEU A 147 6.57 -0.37 12.64
N SER A 148 6.33 -1.01 13.79
CA SER A 148 5.11 -0.84 14.57
C SER A 148 4.95 0.58 15.10
N LEU A 149 6.05 1.19 15.59
CA LEU A 149 6.07 2.60 16.00
C LEU A 149 5.81 3.54 14.82
N THR A 150 6.41 3.27 13.67
CA THR A 150 6.22 4.07 12.46
C THR A 150 4.75 4.08 12.03
N LEU A 151 4.10 2.90 11.95
CA LEU A 151 2.68 2.81 11.61
C LEU A 151 1.79 3.58 12.58
N ARG A 152 2.10 3.50 13.88
CA ARG A 152 1.36 4.24 14.90
C ARG A 152 1.57 5.75 14.80
N MET A 153 2.73 6.18 14.32
CA MET A 153 3.06 7.59 14.17
C MET A 153 2.38 8.27 12.99
N ILE A 154 2.06 7.55 11.90
CA ILE A 154 1.46 8.13 10.70
C ILE A 154 0.17 8.92 11.02
N PRO A 155 -0.85 8.36 11.70
CA PRO A 155 -2.05 9.11 12.05
C PRO A 155 -1.76 10.34 12.90
N LEU A 156 -0.84 10.23 13.85
CA LEU A 156 -0.46 11.33 14.73
C LEU A 156 0.23 12.47 13.98
N GLN A 157 1.04 12.14 12.96
CA GLN A 157 1.68 13.15 12.11
C GLN A 157 0.67 13.86 11.20
N VAL A 158 -0.30 13.12 10.64
CA VAL A 158 -1.37 13.71 9.84
C VAL A 158 -2.19 14.69 10.66
N MET A 159 -2.53 14.35 11.90
CA MET A 159 -3.24 15.25 12.82
C MET A 159 -2.41 16.49 13.15
N ALA A 160 -1.12 16.32 13.49
CA ALA A 160 -0.24 17.44 13.77
C ALA A 160 -0.11 18.38 12.56
N ALA A 161 -0.05 17.82 11.35
CA ALA A 161 -0.04 18.61 10.12
C ALA A 161 -1.36 19.35 9.90
N ALA A 162 -2.51 18.72 10.17
CA ALA A 162 -3.82 19.36 10.08
C ALA A 162 -3.96 20.54 11.06
N GLU A 163 -3.54 20.37 12.32
CA GLU A 163 -3.54 21.44 13.32
C GLU A 163 -2.67 22.63 12.88
N VAL A 164 -1.47 22.36 12.33
CA VAL A 164 -0.59 23.42 11.82
C VAL A 164 -1.23 24.13 10.64
N LEU A 165 -1.93 23.41 9.74
CA LEU A 165 -2.66 23.99 8.62
C LEU A 165 -3.79 24.92 9.09
N GLU A 166 -4.54 24.51 10.09
CA GLU A 166 -5.60 25.33 10.69
C GLU A 166 -5.02 26.60 11.35
N ALA A 167 -3.98 26.43 12.18
CA ALA A 167 -3.29 27.56 12.81
C ALA A 167 -2.69 28.55 11.79
N ARG A 168 -2.15 28.04 10.66
CA ARG A 168 -1.65 28.86 9.56
C ARG A 168 -2.75 29.67 8.88
N LYS A 169 -3.91 29.04 8.64
CA LYS A 169 -5.08 29.73 8.08
C LYS A 169 -5.58 30.86 9.02
N ALA A 170 -5.66 30.56 10.33
CA ALA A 170 -6.09 31.54 11.33
C ALA A 170 -5.17 32.76 11.42
N ARG A 171 -3.87 32.61 11.12
CA ARG A 171 -2.87 33.69 11.09
C ARG A 171 -2.82 34.45 9.74
N GLY A 172 -3.68 34.16 8.79
CA GLY A 172 -3.69 34.78 7.47
C GLY A 172 -2.52 34.38 6.55
N ALA A 173 -1.68 33.41 6.96
CA ALA A 173 -0.50 32.99 6.24
C ALA A 173 -0.76 31.78 5.30
N ALA A 174 -1.95 31.66 4.74
CA ALA A 174 -2.41 30.49 4.00
C ALA A 174 -1.50 30.04 2.83
N GLY A 175 -0.72 30.95 2.21
CA GLY A 175 0.21 30.67 1.12
C GLY A 175 1.65 30.36 1.56
N SER A 176 2.02 30.55 2.83
CA SER A 176 3.41 30.41 3.27
C SER A 176 3.79 28.96 3.56
N ILE A 177 4.72 28.41 2.79
CA ILE A 177 5.29 27.06 3.00
C ILE A 177 6.09 27.00 4.30
N ILE A 178 6.81 28.09 4.64
CA ILE A 178 7.63 28.18 5.84
C ILE A 178 6.74 28.15 7.11
N ALA A 179 5.61 28.87 7.09
CA ALA A 179 4.65 28.89 8.20
C ALA A 179 3.97 27.52 8.44
N PHE A 180 4.04 26.61 7.49
CA PHE A 180 3.62 25.21 7.63
C PHE A 180 4.77 24.29 8.02
N GLY A 181 5.87 24.33 7.26
CA GLY A 181 6.96 23.36 7.36
C GLY A 181 7.71 23.45 8.70
N VAL A 182 8.06 24.65 9.14
CA VAL A 182 8.87 24.83 10.37
C VAL A 182 8.15 24.27 11.61
N PRO A 183 6.88 24.60 11.90
CA PRO A 183 6.19 24.01 13.06
C PRO A 183 6.01 22.50 12.99
N VAL A 184 5.77 21.93 11.80
CA VAL A 184 5.64 20.48 11.62
C VAL A 184 6.97 19.79 11.92
N VAL A 185 8.09 20.28 11.39
CA VAL A 185 9.42 19.72 11.63
C VAL A 185 9.80 19.79 13.11
N ILE A 186 9.60 20.93 13.77
CA ILE A 186 9.90 21.10 15.19
C ILE A 186 9.09 20.11 16.04
N ARG A 187 7.77 19.98 15.77
CA ARG A 187 6.92 19.03 16.48
C ARG A 187 7.37 17.60 16.26
N THR A 188 7.77 17.24 15.02
CA THR A 188 8.28 15.90 14.70
C THR A 188 9.57 15.58 15.46
N ILE A 189 10.54 16.50 15.48
CA ILE A 189 11.79 16.33 16.19
C ILE A 189 11.55 16.17 17.71
N ASN A 190 10.73 17.04 18.30
CA ASN A 190 10.44 16.96 19.72
C ASN A 190 9.74 15.64 20.10
N ARG A 191 8.83 15.17 19.25
CA ARG A 191 8.15 13.89 19.46
C ARG A 191 9.12 12.71 19.32
N SER A 192 10.03 12.74 18.34
CA SER A 192 11.05 11.69 18.14
C SER A 192 12.00 11.63 19.34
N LYS A 193 12.42 12.78 19.90
CA LYS A 193 13.24 12.83 21.12
C LYS A 193 12.50 12.22 22.32
N ALA A 194 11.26 12.65 22.57
CA ALA A 194 10.47 12.12 23.69
C ALA A 194 10.21 10.62 23.56
N MET A 195 10.10 10.09 22.34
CA MET A 195 10.04 8.65 22.11
C MET A 195 11.35 7.95 22.41
N GLY A 196 12.47 8.47 21.89
CA GLY A 196 13.79 7.93 22.18
C GLY A 196 14.04 7.84 23.68
N ASP A 197 13.78 8.93 24.43
CA ASP A 197 13.91 8.97 25.89
C ASP A 197 13.01 7.92 26.56
N SER A 198 11.79 7.73 26.08
CA SER A 198 10.85 6.73 26.60
C SER A 198 11.27 5.28 26.33
N LEU A 199 11.92 5.01 25.21
CA LEU A 199 12.45 3.69 24.84
C LEU A 199 13.68 3.36 25.70
N ILE A 200 14.61 4.29 25.85
CA ILE A 200 15.78 4.15 26.73
C ILE A 200 15.33 3.88 28.18
N ALA A 201 14.33 4.61 28.67
CA ALA A 201 13.77 4.40 29.99
C ALA A 201 13.12 3.01 30.20
N ARG A 202 12.76 2.32 29.12
CA ARG A 202 12.22 0.94 29.12
C ARG A 202 13.28 -0.13 28.88
N GLY A 203 14.56 0.25 28.69
CA GLY A 203 15.66 -0.68 28.42
C GLY A 203 15.73 -1.14 26.95
N GLU A 204 15.02 -0.48 26.04
CA GLU A 204 15.08 -0.75 24.62
C GLU A 204 16.23 0.09 24.03
N GLY A 205 17.39 -0.53 23.78
CA GLY A 205 18.52 0.19 23.15
C GLY A 205 19.89 -0.12 23.77
N GLU A 206 19.97 -1.13 24.66
CA GLU A 206 21.24 -1.75 25.10
C GLU A 206 21.61 -2.96 24.26
#